data_892d7c567bc2b37eea2bcc6897f7d8fc
#
_entry.id   892d7c567bc2b37eea2bcc6897f7d8fc
#
_cell.length_a   1.000
_cell.length_b   1.000
_cell.length_c   1.000
_cell.angle_alpha   90.00
_cell.angle_beta   90.00
_cell.angle_gamma   90.00
#
_symmetry.space_group_name_H-M   'P 1'
#
loop_
_entity.id
_entity.type
_entity.pdbx_description
1 polymer ?
#
loop_
_entity_poly.entity_id
_entity_poly.type
_entity_poly.pdbx_seq_one_letter_code
_entity_poly.pdbx_strand_id
1 'polypeptide(L)'
;VNIKDPLEALKMGIAMVHQELQPIPARTIGENIFLGRYPMKKLLGFIPVVDHEKMYADTAELLKKVRMDFDPKQMLGELSVSQMQSVEIAKAVSANCKVLILDEPTSSLTSNEVEALFRIIEDLKADGVSIVYISHKMDEILRISDEVTVMRDGQYIGTWDCKDLTTDFI
;
A
#
# COMPACT_ATOMS: atom_id res chain seq x y z
N VAL A 1 5.86 -4.37 21.57
CA VAL A 1 6.81 -3.68 20.68
C VAL A 1 6.69 -2.18 20.95
N ASN A 2 7.80 -1.46 21.09
CA ASN A 2 7.79 -0.01 21.28
C ASN A 2 8.43 0.63 20.04
N ILE A 3 7.62 1.26 19.21
CA ILE A 3 8.04 1.91 17.96
C ILE A 3 8.15 3.41 18.25
N LYS A 4 9.33 3.99 18.06
CA LYS A 4 9.63 5.38 18.46
C LYS A 4 9.23 6.41 17.41
N ASP A 5 9.31 6.02 16.13
CA ASP A 5 9.04 6.91 15.01
C ASP A 5 8.62 6.13 13.74
N PRO A 6 8.06 6.80 12.72
CA PRO A 6 7.65 6.16 11.47
C PRO A 6 8.79 5.48 10.70
N LEU A 7 10.02 6.00 10.80
CA LEU A 7 11.16 5.42 10.12
C LEU A 7 11.54 4.06 10.74
N GLU A 8 11.43 3.94 12.06
CA GLU A 8 11.63 2.66 12.76
C GLU A 8 10.54 1.64 12.36
N ALA A 9 9.27 2.07 12.29
CA ALA A 9 8.18 1.24 11.78
C ALA A 9 8.47 0.69 10.37
N LEU A 10 8.89 1.56 9.47
CA LEU A 10 9.23 1.18 8.10
C LEU A 10 10.40 0.18 8.05
N LYS A 11 11.44 0.37 8.87
CA LYS A 11 12.57 -0.57 8.99
C LYS A 11 12.17 -1.93 9.53
N MET A 12 11.12 -1.98 10.36
CA MET A 12 10.55 -3.24 10.86
C MET A 12 9.65 -3.93 9.84
N GLY A 13 9.37 -3.29 8.70
CA GLY A 13 8.50 -3.79 7.65
C GLY A 13 7.03 -3.44 7.87
N ILE A 14 6.73 -2.38 8.62
CA ILE A 14 5.37 -1.86 8.79
C ILE A 14 5.22 -0.65 7.88
N ALA A 15 4.26 -0.70 6.96
CA ALA A 15 3.95 0.39 6.06
C ALA A 15 2.45 0.73 6.15
N MET A 16 2.11 1.97 5.82
CA MET A 16 0.73 2.47 5.86
C MET A 16 0.42 3.24 4.58
N VAL A 17 -0.74 2.98 4.03
CA VAL A 17 -1.37 3.79 2.99
C VAL A 17 -2.50 4.56 3.64
N HIS A 18 -2.36 5.88 3.66
CA HIS A 18 -3.32 6.78 4.30
C HIS A 18 -4.53 7.02 3.39
N GLN A 19 -5.65 7.39 3.99
CA GLN A 19 -6.88 7.78 3.29
C GLN A 19 -6.63 8.92 2.30
N GLU A 20 -5.87 9.95 2.71
CA GLU A 20 -5.44 11.02 1.83
C GLU A 20 -4.07 10.70 1.23
N LEU A 21 -4.06 10.39 -0.06
CA LEU A 21 -2.81 10.15 -0.78
C LEU A 21 -1.99 11.44 -0.86
N GLN A 22 -0.68 11.32 -0.70
CA GLN A 22 0.25 12.45 -0.82
C GLN A 22 1.26 12.23 -1.97
N PRO A 23 0.79 11.99 -3.20
CA PRO A 23 1.66 11.79 -4.33
C PRO A 23 2.33 13.11 -4.75
N ILE A 24 3.45 13.00 -5.47
CA ILE A 24 4.05 14.12 -6.18
C ILE A 24 3.68 14.02 -7.67
N PRO A 25 2.61 14.71 -8.14
CA PRO A 25 2.09 14.54 -9.49
C PRO A 25 3.10 14.91 -10.58
N ALA A 26 4.00 15.87 -10.30
CA ALA A 26 5.04 16.34 -11.20
C ALA A 26 6.28 15.42 -11.23
N ARG A 27 6.20 14.22 -10.68
CA ARG A 27 7.25 13.20 -10.71
C ARG A 27 6.73 11.93 -11.36
N THR A 28 7.65 11.10 -11.86
CA THR A 28 7.31 9.82 -12.46
C THR A 28 6.82 8.83 -11.40
N ILE A 29 6.16 7.76 -11.83
CA ILE A 29 5.75 6.64 -10.96
C ILE A 29 6.97 6.10 -10.20
N GLY A 30 8.07 5.82 -10.91
CA GLY A 30 9.30 5.31 -10.29
C GLY A 30 9.89 6.26 -9.25
N GLU A 31 9.91 7.57 -9.52
CA GLU A 31 10.39 8.56 -8.56
C GLU A 31 9.50 8.65 -7.31
N ASN A 32 8.20 8.48 -7.43
CA ASN A 32 7.27 8.44 -6.30
C ASN A 32 7.47 7.17 -5.44
N ILE A 33 7.61 5.99 -6.07
CA ILE A 33 7.83 4.73 -5.36
C ILE A 33 9.14 4.75 -4.57
N PHE A 34 10.21 5.28 -5.16
CA PHE A 34 11.53 5.32 -4.53
C PHE A 34 11.85 6.63 -3.80
N LEU A 35 10.84 7.47 -3.55
CA LEU A 35 11.03 8.74 -2.84
C LEU A 35 11.75 8.53 -1.50
N GLY A 36 12.89 9.24 -1.33
CA GLY A 36 13.74 9.11 -0.14
C GLY A 36 14.60 7.85 -0.08
N ARG A 37 14.50 6.93 -1.06
CA ARG A 37 15.21 5.64 -1.09
C ARG A 37 15.76 5.33 -2.48
N TYR A 38 16.15 6.34 -3.25
CA TYR A 38 16.63 6.17 -4.61
C TYR A 38 17.81 5.19 -4.67
N PRO A 39 17.81 4.20 -5.59
CA PRO A 39 18.97 3.37 -5.84
C PRO A 39 20.12 4.25 -6.35
N MET A 40 21.32 4.04 -5.81
CA MET A 40 22.49 4.84 -6.09
C MET A 40 23.55 4.03 -6.82
N LYS A 41 24.21 4.64 -7.79
CA LYS A 41 25.43 4.10 -8.42
C LYS A 41 26.60 5.08 -8.30
N LYS A 42 27.81 4.58 -8.50
CA LYS A 42 29.02 5.41 -8.46
C LYS A 42 29.40 5.82 -9.87
N LEU A 43 29.33 7.11 -10.15
CA LEU A 43 29.91 7.69 -11.36
C LEU A 43 31.40 7.92 -11.16
N LEU A 44 32.22 7.52 -12.14
CA LEU A 44 33.70 7.58 -12.07
C LEU A 44 34.29 6.86 -10.84
N GLY A 45 33.55 5.88 -10.25
CA GLY A 45 34.00 5.08 -9.12
C GLY A 45 33.81 5.72 -7.73
N PHE A 46 33.53 7.03 -7.63
CA PHE A 46 33.44 7.72 -6.34
C PHE A 46 32.28 8.70 -6.18
N ILE A 47 31.69 9.24 -7.25
CA ILE A 47 30.58 10.20 -7.17
C ILE A 47 29.26 9.43 -7.06
N PRO A 48 28.48 9.55 -5.96
CA PRO A 48 27.19 8.93 -5.84
C PRO A 48 26.15 9.67 -6.71
N VAL A 49 25.48 8.96 -7.62
CA VAL A 49 24.40 9.46 -8.47
C VAL A 49 23.23 8.50 -8.43
N VAL A 50 22.02 8.98 -8.68
CA VAL A 50 20.84 8.14 -8.77
C VAL A 50 20.96 7.17 -9.95
N ASP A 51 20.69 5.89 -9.71
CA ASP A 51 20.62 4.88 -10.75
C ASP A 51 19.19 4.80 -11.30
N HIS A 52 18.89 5.66 -12.27
CA HIS A 52 17.57 5.71 -12.90
C HIS A 52 17.21 4.42 -13.63
N GLU A 53 18.18 3.72 -14.25
CA GLU A 53 17.91 2.46 -14.94
C GLU A 53 17.44 1.39 -13.96
N LYS A 54 18.17 1.23 -12.86
CA LYS A 54 17.77 0.31 -11.80
C LYS A 54 16.43 0.71 -11.18
N MET A 55 16.22 1.99 -10.89
CA MET A 55 14.96 2.50 -10.33
C MET A 55 13.77 2.14 -11.20
N TYR A 56 13.84 2.40 -12.51
CA TYR A 56 12.72 2.08 -13.41
C TYR A 56 12.54 0.58 -13.63
N ALA A 57 13.61 -0.20 -13.65
CA ALA A 57 13.53 -1.67 -13.74
C ALA A 57 12.83 -2.25 -12.49
N ASP A 58 13.28 -1.87 -11.30
CA ASP A 58 12.69 -2.30 -10.03
C ASP A 58 11.21 -1.84 -9.93
N THR A 59 10.88 -0.65 -10.42
CA THR A 59 9.50 -0.13 -10.49
C THR A 59 8.63 -1.01 -11.38
N ALA A 60 9.11 -1.41 -12.56
CA ALA A 60 8.33 -2.26 -13.47
C ALA A 60 7.97 -3.61 -12.83
N GLU A 61 8.86 -4.18 -12.04
CA GLU A 61 8.59 -5.42 -11.30
C GLU A 61 7.57 -5.19 -10.18
N LEU A 62 7.65 -4.08 -9.45
CA LEU A 62 6.70 -3.72 -8.41
C LEU A 62 5.30 -3.47 -8.97
N LEU A 63 5.19 -2.77 -10.09
CA LEU A 63 3.92 -2.53 -10.75
C LEU A 63 3.23 -3.83 -11.16
N LYS A 64 3.97 -4.83 -11.64
CA LYS A 64 3.42 -6.17 -11.93
C LYS A 64 2.82 -6.83 -10.70
N LYS A 65 3.46 -6.71 -9.52
CA LYS A 65 2.94 -7.27 -8.26
C LYS A 65 1.59 -6.67 -7.87
N VAL A 66 1.37 -5.39 -8.18
CA VAL A 66 0.09 -4.71 -7.94
C VAL A 66 -0.81 -4.70 -9.17
N ARG A 67 -0.57 -5.60 -10.13
CA ARG A 67 -1.37 -5.82 -11.34
C ARG A 67 -1.54 -4.57 -12.21
N MET A 68 -0.53 -3.71 -12.23
CA MET A 68 -0.51 -2.50 -13.05
C MET A 68 0.44 -2.67 -14.23
N ASP A 69 -0.03 -2.27 -15.42
CA ASP A 69 0.75 -2.24 -16.66
C ASP A 69 0.94 -0.79 -17.11
N PHE A 70 1.79 -0.05 -16.38
CA PHE A 70 2.14 1.33 -16.70
C PHE A 70 3.64 1.46 -16.94
N ASP A 71 4.02 2.45 -17.77
CA ASP A 71 5.42 2.83 -17.90
C ASP A 71 5.91 3.45 -16.58
N PRO A 72 6.95 2.90 -15.94
CA PRO A 72 7.56 3.49 -14.75
C PRO A 72 7.97 4.96 -14.89
N LYS A 73 8.16 5.43 -16.12
CA LYS A 73 8.51 6.82 -16.46
C LYS A 73 7.32 7.72 -16.66
N GLN A 74 6.10 7.18 -16.70
CA GLN A 74 4.88 7.96 -16.80
C GLN A 74 4.75 8.91 -15.60
N MET A 75 4.23 10.11 -15.85
CA MET A 75 3.99 11.10 -14.78
C MET A 75 2.84 10.64 -13.90
N LEU A 76 3.02 10.71 -12.59
CA LEU A 76 1.99 10.24 -11.65
C LEU A 76 0.69 11.04 -11.77
N GLY A 77 0.77 12.32 -12.08
CA GLY A 77 -0.40 13.19 -12.28
C GLY A 77 -1.30 12.83 -13.45
N GLU A 78 -0.88 11.90 -14.32
CA GLU A 78 -1.71 11.41 -15.44
C GLU A 78 -2.60 10.22 -15.04
N LEU A 79 -2.39 9.69 -13.82
CA LEU A 79 -3.14 8.54 -13.31
C LEU A 79 -4.45 8.97 -12.66
N SER A 80 -5.44 8.07 -12.66
CA SER A 80 -6.64 8.21 -11.83
C SER A 80 -6.31 8.03 -10.35
N VAL A 81 -7.22 8.43 -9.46
CA VAL A 81 -7.05 8.29 -7.99
C VAL A 81 -6.80 6.83 -7.60
N SER A 82 -7.58 5.89 -8.16
CA SER A 82 -7.41 4.47 -7.90
C SER A 82 -6.06 3.93 -8.36
N GLN A 83 -5.57 4.41 -9.50
CA GLN A 83 -4.26 4.05 -10.02
C GLN A 83 -3.14 4.63 -9.15
N MET A 84 -3.26 5.88 -8.69
CA MET A 84 -2.33 6.47 -7.72
C MET A 84 -2.29 5.68 -6.42
N GLN A 85 -3.44 5.20 -5.95
CA GLN A 85 -3.52 4.36 -4.76
C GLN A 85 -2.77 3.04 -4.93
N SER A 86 -2.90 2.39 -6.08
CA SER A 86 -2.12 1.18 -6.39
C SER A 86 -0.62 1.47 -6.43
N VAL A 87 -0.20 2.65 -6.88
CA VAL A 87 1.21 3.09 -6.80
C VAL A 87 1.67 3.28 -5.35
N GLU A 88 0.83 3.83 -4.46
CA GLU A 88 1.17 3.94 -3.03
C GLU A 88 1.28 2.55 -2.36
N ILE A 89 0.45 1.58 -2.75
CA ILE A 89 0.60 0.19 -2.30
C ILE A 89 1.92 -0.40 -2.83
N ALA A 90 2.25 -0.21 -4.11
CA ALA A 90 3.52 -0.65 -4.68
C ALA A 90 4.73 -0.03 -3.93
N LYS A 91 4.64 1.25 -3.56
CA LYS A 91 5.64 1.94 -2.74
C LYS A 91 5.79 1.32 -1.35
N ALA A 92 4.68 0.98 -0.68
CA ALA A 92 4.70 0.28 0.60
C ALA A 92 5.38 -1.10 0.49
N VAL A 93 4.99 -1.88 -0.51
CA VAL A 93 5.56 -3.22 -0.79
C VAL A 93 7.05 -3.14 -1.13
N SER A 94 7.49 -2.09 -1.84
CA SER A 94 8.90 -1.88 -2.21
C SER A 94 9.83 -1.73 -1.00
N ALA A 95 9.27 -1.43 0.18
CA ALA A 95 10.01 -1.32 1.44
C ALA A 95 10.17 -2.66 2.19
N ASN A 96 9.95 -3.80 1.51
CA ASN A 96 9.96 -5.12 2.13
C ASN A 96 8.93 -5.25 3.26
N CYS A 97 7.71 -4.81 2.97
CA CYS A 97 6.61 -4.73 3.90
C CYS A 97 6.19 -6.11 4.41
N LYS A 98 6.04 -6.24 5.71
CA LYS A 98 5.52 -7.43 6.40
C LYS A 98 4.09 -7.20 6.90
N VAL A 99 3.79 -5.97 7.26
CA VAL A 99 2.48 -5.52 7.72
C VAL A 99 2.10 -4.27 6.94
N LEU A 100 1.02 -4.36 6.18
CA LEU A 100 0.46 -3.24 5.42
C LEU A 100 -0.83 -2.77 6.08
N ILE A 101 -0.87 -1.51 6.46
CA ILE A 101 -2.05 -0.85 7.02
C ILE A 101 -2.71 -0.05 5.89
N LEU A 102 -3.99 -0.30 5.65
CA LEU A 102 -4.81 0.40 4.66
C LEU A 102 -5.92 1.15 5.40
N ASP A 103 -5.89 2.47 5.34
CA ASP A 103 -6.84 3.34 6.04
C ASP A 103 -7.88 3.88 5.06
N GLU A 104 -9.13 3.40 5.18
CA GLU A 104 -10.28 3.74 4.32
C GLU A 104 -9.96 3.68 2.81
N PRO A 105 -9.32 2.60 2.31
CA PRO A 105 -8.73 2.62 0.97
C PRO A 105 -9.75 2.65 -0.17
N THR A 106 -11.03 2.45 0.11
CA THR A 106 -12.10 2.39 -0.90
C THR A 106 -13.02 3.61 -0.88
N SER A 107 -12.70 4.64 -0.10
CA SER A 107 -13.59 5.81 0.11
C SER A 107 -13.93 6.57 -1.18
N SER A 108 -13.03 6.57 -2.17
CA SER A 108 -13.17 7.27 -3.46
C SER A 108 -13.19 6.34 -4.68
N LEU A 109 -13.32 5.02 -4.47
CA LEU A 109 -13.24 4.02 -5.55
C LEU A 109 -14.62 3.59 -6.03
N THR A 110 -14.72 3.31 -7.32
CA THR A 110 -15.86 2.60 -7.92
C THR A 110 -15.83 1.12 -7.58
N SER A 111 -16.96 0.42 -7.72
CA SER A 111 -17.04 -1.02 -7.42
C SER A 111 -16.00 -1.87 -8.18
N ASN A 112 -15.73 -1.55 -9.44
CA ASN A 112 -14.72 -2.26 -10.24
C ASN A 112 -13.29 -2.03 -9.71
N GLU A 113 -13.02 -0.82 -9.22
CA GLU A 113 -11.72 -0.47 -8.63
C GLU A 113 -11.53 -1.12 -7.26
N VAL A 114 -12.60 -1.24 -6.46
CA VAL A 114 -12.59 -2.02 -5.21
C VAL A 114 -12.25 -3.48 -5.48
N GLU A 115 -12.86 -4.09 -6.51
CA GLU A 115 -12.53 -5.46 -6.91
C GLU A 115 -11.05 -5.62 -7.31
N ALA A 116 -10.49 -4.64 -8.03
CA ALA A 116 -9.08 -4.65 -8.40
C ALA A 116 -8.18 -4.53 -7.17
N LEU A 117 -8.52 -3.65 -6.22
CA LEU A 117 -7.81 -3.50 -4.96
C LEU A 117 -7.82 -4.80 -4.13
N PHE A 118 -8.97 -5.45 -4.02
CA PHE A 118 -9.10 -6.69 -3.26
C PHE A 118 -8.24 -7.82 -3.83
N ARG A 119 -8.13 -7.92 -5.16
CA ARG A 119 -7.20 -8.88 -5.80
C ARG A 119 -5.75 -8.60 -5.44
N ILE A 120 -5.35 -7.32 -5.38
CA ILE A 120 -4.00 -6.94 -4.95
C ILE A 120 -3.77 -7.36 -3.49
N ILE A 121 -4.76 -7.15 -2.61
CA ILE A 121 -4.68 -7.52 -1.19
C ILE A 121 -4.56 -9.05 -1.05
N GLU A 122 -5.34 -9.82 -1.80
CA GLU A 122 -5.27 -11.28 -1.81
C GLU A 122 -3.88 -11.79 -2.27
N ASP A 123 -3.32 -11.20 -3.32
CA ASP A 123 -1.97 -11.54 -3.79
C ASP A 123 -0.92 -11.24 -2.71
N LEU A 124 -1.02 -10.09 -2.04
CA LEU A 124 -0.11 -9.72 -0.95
C LEU A 124 -0.24 -10.65 0.27
N LYS A 125 -1.47 -11.05 0.62
CA LYS A 125 -1.70 -12.07 1.66
C LYS A 125 -1.05 -13.40 1.28
N ALA A 126 -1.18 -13.83 0.03
CA ALA A 126 -0.55 -15.05 -0.48
C ALA A 126 0.99 -14.96 -0.45
N ASP A 127 1.56 -13.78 -0.64
CA ASP A 127 3.00 -13.49 -0.50
C ASP A 127 3.45 -13.38 0.98
N GLY A 128 2.54 -13.57 1.95
CA GLY A 128 2.84 -13.56 3.38
C GLY A 128 2.82 -12.18 4.04
N VAL A 129 2.25 -11.17 3.39
CA VAL A 129 2.04 -9.84 3.99
C VAL A 129 0.80 -9.87 4.87
N SER A 130 0.93 -9.46 6.14
CA SER A 130 -0.22 -9.26 7.03
C SER A 130 -0.90 -7.93 6.70
N ILE A 131 -2.23 -7.93 6.57
CA ILE A 131 -3.00 -6.74 6.22
C ILE A 131 -3.81 -6.28 7.43
N VAL A 132 -3.73 -4.97 7.74
CA VAL A 132 -4.64 -4.29 8.65
C VAL A 132 -5.52 -3.38 7.80
N TYR A 133 -6.79 -3.76 7.65
CA TYR A 133 -7.75 -3.06 6.82
C TYR A 133 -8.70 -2.25 7.70
N ILE A 134 -8.67 -0.94 7.60
CA ILE A 134 -9.54 -0.03 8.37
C ILE A 134 -10.64 0.45 7.44
N SER A 135 -11.89 0.19 7.79
CA SER A 135 -13.05 0.64 7.04
C SER A 135 -14.31 0.68 7.93
N HIS A 136 -15.30 1.43 7.52
CA HIS A 136 -16.65 1.42 8.08
C HIS A 136 -17.66 0.69 7.18
N LYS A 137 -17.20 0.12 6.06
CA LYS A 137 -18.05 -0.61 5.10
C LYS A 137 -18.08 -2.09 5.45
N MET A 138 -19.16 -2.53 6.10
CA MET A 138 -19.27 -3.90 6.61
C MET A 138 -19.14 -4.97 5.52
N ASP A 139 -19.73 -4.76 4.35
CA ASP A 139 -19.65 -5.71 3.24
C ASP A 139 -18.19 -5.97 2.79
N GLU A 140 -17.35 -4.93 2.81
CA GLU A 140 -15.94 -5.05 2.48
C GLU A 140 -15.19 -5.81 3.58
N ILE A 141 -15.44 -5.45 4.85
CA ILE A 141 -14.80 -6.07 6.01
C ILE A 141 -15.10 -7.57 6.06
N LEU A 142 -16.39 -7.94 5.97
CA LEU A 142 -16.81 -9.35 6.02
C LEU A 142 -16.27 -10.18 4.84
N ARG A 143 -15.97 -9.54 3.73
CA ARG A 143 -15.44 -10.23 2.55
C ARG A 143 -13.95 -10.51 2.61
N ILE A 144 -13.14 -9.58 3.19
CA ILE A 144 -11.68 -9.62 3.02
C ILE A 144 -10.93 -10.00 4.29
N SER A 145 -11.59 -9.88 5.47
CA SER A 145 -10.95 -10.08 6.76
C SER A 145 -11.02 -11.51 7.24
N ASP A 146 -10.03 -11.93 7.99
CA ASP A 146 -10.02 -13.20 8.74
C ASP A 146 -10.55 -12.97 10.16
N GLU A 147 -10.13 -11.86 10.79
CA GLU A 147 -10.57 -11.39 12.11
C GLU A 147 -11.01 -9.93 12.03
N VAL A 148 -12.01 -9.55 12.83
CA VAL A 148 -12.53 -8.18 12.90
C VAL A 148 -12.44 -7.66 14.33
N THR A 149 -11.75 -6.53 14.49
CA THR A 149 -11.70 -5.78 15.75
C THR A 149 -12.58 -4.55 15.65
N VAL A 150 -13.52 -4.42 16.58
CA VAL A 150 -14.42 -3.26 16.66
C VAL A 150 -13.90 -2.28 17.70
N MET A 151 -13.82 -1.02 17.29
CA MET A 151 -13.50 0.13 18.15
C MET A 151 -14.65 1.14 18.08
N ARG A 152 -14.99 1.74 19.22
CA ARG A 152 -16.01 2.78 19.32
C ARG A 152 -15.57 3.85 20.30
N ASP A 153 -15.65 5.13 19.91
CA ASP A 153 -15.25 6.28 20.72
C ASP A 153 -13.83 6.16 21.31
N GLY A 154 -12.90 5.59 20.53
CA GLY A 154 -11.53 5.33 20.93
C GLY A 154 -11.34 4.16 21.90
N GLN A 155 -12.40 3.38 22.17
CA GLN A 155 -12.35 2.22 23.06
C GLN A 155 -12.40 0.92 22.27
N TYR A 156 -11.64 -0.06 22.71
CA TYR A 156 -11.70 -1.43 22.21
C TYR A 156 -12.98 -2.09 22.74
N ILE A 157 -13.79 -2.63 21.83
CA ILE A 157 -15.04 -3.34 22.16
C ILE A 157 -14.82 -4.84 22.15
N GLY A 158 -14.15 -5.39 21.12
CA GLY A 158 -13.90 -6.81 21.01
C GLY A 158 -13.26 -7.18 19.68
N THR A 159 -12.81 -8.44 19.58
CA THR A 159 -12.29 -9.07 18.36
C THR A 159 -12.99 -10.41 18.15
N TRP A 160 -13.39 -10.69 16.93
CA TRP A 160 -14.11 -11.91 16.54
C TRP A 160 -13.55 -12.47 15.24
N ASP A 161 -13.63 -13.79 15.07
CA ASP A 161 -13.43 -14.42 13.78
C ASP A 161 -14.48 -13.90 12.78
N CYS A 162 -14.08 -13.50 11.59
CA CYS A 162 -14.99 -12.92 10.58
C CYS A 162 -16.15 -13.89 10.22
N LYS A 163 -15.88 -15.21 10.22
CA LYS A 163 -16.89 -16.25 9.92
C LYS A 163 -18.05 -16.29 10.92
N ASP A 164 -17.86 -15.76 12.13
CA ASP A 164 -18.85 -15.77 13.21
C ASP A 164 -19.66 -14.46 13.25
N LEU A 165 -19.34 -13.51 12.34
CA LEU A 165 -20.00 -12.21 12.26
C LEU A 165 -21.06 -12.17 11.17
N THR A 166 -22.13 -11.43 11.46
CA THR A 166 -23.16 -11.04 10.49
C THR A 166 -23.34 -9.53 10.52
N THR A 167 -23.89 -8.94 9.46
CA THR A 167 -24.17 -7.50 9.37
C THR A 167 -25.07 -6.99 10.49
N ASP A 168 -25.88 -7.85 11.10
CA ASP A 168 -26.80 -7.48 12.19
C ASP A 168 -26.11 -7.53 13.57
N PHE A 169 -24.90 -8.06 13.66
CA PHE A 169 -24.16 -8.20 14.91
C PHE A 169 -23.31 -6.98 15.25
N ILE A 170 -22.90 -6.21 14.24
CA ILE A 170 -21.98 -5.07 14.35
C ILE A 170 -22.77 -3.76 14.21
#